data_7a8ced1285355556486c548c54429602
#
_entry.id   7a8ced1285355556486c548c54429602
#
_cell.length_a   1.000
_cell.length_b   1.000
_cell.length_c   1.000
_cell.angle_alpha   90.00
_cell.angle_beta   90.00
_cell.angle_gamma   90.00
#
_symmetry.space_group_name_H-M   'P 1'
#
loop_
_entity.id
_entity.type
_entity.pdbx_description
1 polymer ?
#
loop_
_entity_poly.entity_id
_entity_poly.type
_entity_poly.pdbx_seq_one_letter_code
_entity_poly.pdbx_strand_id
1 'polypeptide(L)'
;MRVRSKGGDIDWLHFQTGAARLLPRLIGRRIRGPLFLTDRRPVPARAPATVDRCPETGRGRLSYRRAEALFCAASGGWTLHQLRHSALTHLAEQNVSLPLLMAKSRHASLRSLQRYARPGAAAVAAMTAATDPTRRRDLDRLA
;
A
#
# COMPACT_ATOMS: atom_id res chain seq x y z
N MET A 1 1.84 -7.14 9.20
CA MET A 1 2.78 -6.34 10.03
C MET A 1 2.00 -5.28 10.76
N ARG A 2 2.18 -5.16 12.08
CA ARG A 2 1.52 -4.14 12.90
C ARG A 2 2.25 -2.80 12.77
N VAL A 3 1.52 -1.73 12.53
CA VAL A 3 2.08 -0.37 12.40
C VAL A 3 1.27 0.62 13.23
N ARG A 4 1.93 1.67 13.71
CA ARG A 4 1.27 2.78 14.38
C ARG A 4 1.14 3.94 13.41
N SER A 5 -0.08 4.46 13.23
CA SER A 5 -0.38 5.60 12.39
C SER A 5 0.09 6.92 13.04
N LYS A 6 0.08 8.01 12.28
CA LYS A 6 0.40 9.36 12.79
C LYS A 6 -0.58 9.80 13.89
N GLY A 7 -1.83 9.31 13.86
CA GLY A 7 -2.86 9.56 14.90
C GLY A 7 -2.73 8.70 16.15
N GLY A 8 -1.77 7.77 16.19
CA GLY A 8 -1.57 6.86 17.34
C GLY A 8 -2.27 5.51 17.21
N ASP A 9 -3.19 5.36 16.28
CA ASP A 9 -3.92 4.13 16.03
C ASP A 9 -3.00 3.00 15.58
N ILE A 10 -3.33 1.79 15.98
CA ILE A 10 -2.61 0.59 15.60
C ILE A 10 -3.36 -0.09 14.47
N ASP A 11 -2.68 -0.26 13.34
CA ASP A 11 -3.21 -0.90 12.14
C ASP A 11 -2.38 -2.10 11.70
N TRP A 12 -2.99 -2.96 10.87
CA TRP A 12 -2.33 -4.05 10.22
C TRP A 12 -2.04 -3.73 8.76
N LEU A 13 -0.76 -3.82 8.37
CA LEU A 13 -0.35 -3.80 6.97
C LEU A 13 -0.32 -5.21 6.42
N HIS A 14 -1.09 -5.41 5.36
CA HIS A 14 -1.09 -6.62 4.55
C HIS A 14 -0.29 -6.35 3.27
N PHE A 15 0.67 -7.19 2.95
CA PHE A 15 1.51 -7.08 1.76
C PHE A 15 1.58 -8.41 1.03
N GLN A 16 1.77 -8.32 -0.27
CA GLN A 16 1.83 -9.48 -1.16
C GLN A 16 3.20 -10.16 -1.13
N THR A 17 3.29 -11.33 -1.74
CA THR A 17 4.48 -12.19 -1.77
C THR A 17 5.74 -11.47 -2.22
N GLY A 18 5.65 -10.54 -3.20
CA GLY A 18 6.79 -9.75 -3.65
C GLY A 18 7.45 -8.95 -2.52
N ALA A 19 6.64 -8.19 -1.77
CA ALA A 19 7.13 -7.45 -0.60
C ALA A 19 7.61 -8.40 0.52
N ALA A 20 6.91 -9.51 0.74
CA ALA A 20 7.31 -10.52 1.73
C ALA A 20 8.70 -11.10 1.46
N ARG A 21 9.08 -11.27 0.20
CA ARG A 21 10.41 -11.75 -0.21
C ARG A 21 11.51 -10.69 -0.06
N LEU A 22 11.17 -9.41 -0.22
CA LEU A 22 12.13 -8.31 -0.17
C LEU A 22 12.38 -7.78 1.24
N LEU A 23 11.34 -7.78 2.09
CA LEU A 23 11.44 -7.25 3.46
C LEU A 23 12.55 -7.89 4.30
N PRO A 24 12.76 -9.22 4.31
CA PRO A 24 13.85 -9.84 5.04
C PRO A 24 15.23 -9.36 4.57
N ARG A 25 15.40 -9.14 3.26
CA ARG A 25 16.66 -8.61 2.70
C ARG A 25 16.92 -7.18 3.15
N LEU A 26 15.86 -6.34 3.22
CA LEU A 26 15.94 -4.97 3.71
C LEU A 26 16.23 -4.92 5.22
N ILE A 27 15.58 -5.78 5.99
CA ILE A 27 15.70 -5.81 7.45
C ILE A 27 17.07 -6.39 7.85
N GLY A 28 17.54 -7.44 7.17
CA GLY A 28 18.76 -8.16 7.51
C GLY A 28 18.64 -8.76 8.92
N ARG A 29 19.65 -8.53 9.75
CA ARG A 29 19.70 -9.03 11.14
C ARG A 29 19.02 -8.13 12.18
N ARG A 30 18.41 -7.03 11.74
CA ARG A 30 17.75 -6.07 12.65
C ARG A 30 16.46 -6.66 13.22
N ILE A 31 16.31 -6.59 14.52
CA ILE A 31 15.12 -7.08 15.24
C ILE A 31 14.19 -5.96 15.70
N ARG A 32 14.66 -4.71 15.68
CA ARG A 32 13.91 -3.52 16.14
C ARG A 32 14.39 -2.25 15.44
N GLY A 33 13.67 -1.15 15.66
CA GLY A 33 13.97 0.17 15.09
C GLY A 33 13.20 0.45 13.80
N PRO A 34 13.49 1.58 13.13
CA PRO A 34 12.82 1.98 11.90
C PRO A 34 13.07 0.97 10.77
N LEU A 35 12.04 0.69 9.97
CA LEU A 35 12.13 -0.25 8.84
C LEU A 35 13.04 0.30 7.72
N PHE A 36 12.78 1.52 7.30
CA PHE A 36 13.58 2.20 6.28
C PHE A 36 14.59 3.13 6.92
N LEU A 37 15.84 2.97 6.59
CA LEU A 37 16.96 3.70 7.17
C LEU A 37 17.64 4.60 6.14
N THR A 38 18.27 5.66 6.63
CA THR A 38 19.19 6.48 5.83
C THR A 38 20.41 5.66 5.41
N ASP A 39 21.03 6.02 4.29
CA ASP A 39 22.22 5.34 3.79
C ASP A 39 23.44 5.50 4.74
N ARG A 40 23.59 6.69 5.32
CA ARG A 40 24.71 7.02 6.22
C ARG A 40 24.22 7.21 7.66
N ARG A 41 25.13 7.01 8.61
CA ARG A 41 24.89 7.41 10.00
C ARG A 41 24.84 8.94 10.09
N PRO A 42 23.90 9.49 10.87
CA PRO A 42 23.89 10.93 11.11
C PRO A 42 25.12 11.34 11.94
N VAL A 43 25.62 12.55 11.69
CA VAL A 43 26.64 13.14 12.55
C VAL A 43 26.06 13.44 13.93
N PRO A 44 26.84 13.37 15.01
CA PRO A 44 26.32 13.55 16.39
C PRO A 44 25.48 14.81 16.58
N ALA A 45 25.92 15.93 16.04
CA ALA A 45 25.21 17.23 16.13
C ALA A 45 23.84 17.27 15.43
N ARG A 46 23.54 16.30 14.54
CA ARG A 46 22.27 16.20 13.81
C ARG A 46 21.62 14.81 13.97
N ALA A 47 21.98 14.10 15.03
CA ALA A 47 21.42 12.78 15.28
C ALA A 47 19.92 12.91 15.62
N PRO A 48 19.05 12.12 14.97
CA PRO A 48 17.63 12.07 15.30
C PRO A 48 17.44 11.46 16.69
N ALA A 49 16.23 11.64 17.23
CA ALA A 49 15.84 11.01 18.48
C ALA A 49 16.10 9.49 18.47
N THR A 50 16.33 8.91 19.63
CA THR A 50 16.65 7.46 19.77
C THR A 50 15.58 6.57 19.13
N VAL A 51 14.29 6.95 19.19
CA VAL A 51 13.16 6.25 18.58
C VAL A 51 13.23 6.22 17.06
N ASP A 52 13.89 7.20 16.45
CA ASP A 52 14.08 7.33 15.00
C ASP A 52 15.45 6.83 14.54
N ARG A 53 16.18 6.17 15.41
CA ARG A 53 17.49 5.60 15.10
C ARG A 53 17.49 4.09 15.29
N CYS A 54 18.10 3.40 14.36
CA CYS A 54 18.31 1.94 14.48
C CYS A 54 19.41 1.67 15.52
N PRO A 55 19.12 0.91 16.58
CA PRO A 55 20.12 0.65 17.63
C PRO A 55 21.30 -0.19 17.13
N GLU A 56 21.07 -1.11 16.20
CA GLU A 56 22.11 -2.00 15.67
C GLU A 56 23.05 -1.30 14.69
N THR A 57 22.52 -0.39 13.86
CA THR A 57 23.30 0.25 12.78
C THR A 57 23.66 1.70 13.07
N GLY A 58 22.99 2.36 14.02
CA GLY A 58 23.11 3.79 14.30
C GLY A 58 22.53 4.70 13.22
N ARG A 59 21.93 4.14 12.15
CA ARG A 59 21.31 4.90 11.05
C ARG A 59 19.97 5.45 11.46
N GLY A 60 19.63 6.63 10.95
CA GLY A 60 18.33 7.27 11.19
C GLY A 60 17.21 6.71 10.34
N ARG A 61 15.96 6.94 10.77
CA ARG A 61 14.76 6.69 9.98
C ARG A 61 14.83 7.48 8.66
N LEU A 62 14.52 6.84 7.57
CA LEU A 62 14.36 7.50 6.27
C LEU A 62 13.13 8.43 6.34
N SER A 63 13.34 9.72 6.07
CA SER A 63 12.22 10.68 6.01
C SER A 63 11.36 10.42 4.76
N TYR A 64 10.06 10.78 4.85
CA TYR A 64 9.15 10.64 3.72
C TYR A 64 9.67 11.36 2.47
N ARG A 65 10.12 12.61 2.63
CA ARG A 65 10.68 13.40 1.53
C ARG A 65 11.88 12.71 0.86
N ARG A 66 12.77 12.11 1.66
CA ARG A 66 13.92 11.38 1.11
C ARG A 66 13.51 10.09 0.43
N ALA A 67 12.54 9.36 1.01
CA ALA A 67 11.98 8.16 0.39
C ALA A 67 11.33 8.48 -0.96
N GLU A 68 10.57 9.57 -1.04
CA GLU A 68 9.95 10.04 -2.29
C GLU A 68 11.00 10.42 -3.34
N ALA A 69 12.04 11.17 -2.96
CA ALA A 69 13.11 11.53 -3.87
C ALA A 69 13.87 10.30 -4.41
N LEU A 70 14.15 9.31 -3.56
CA LEU A 70 14.78 8.06 -3.96
C LEU A 70 13.89 7.25 -4.89
N PHE A 71 12.59 7.16 -4.59
CA PHE A 71 11.63 6.47 -5.43
C PHE A 71 11.48 7.15 -6.79
N CYS A 72 11.34 8.47 -6.82
CA CYS A 72 11.26 9.26 -8.04
C CYS A 72 12.48 9.04 -8.93
N ALA A 73 13.68 9.09 -8.37
CA ALA A 73 14.93 8.84 -9.11
C ALA A 73 15.00 7.39 -9.64
N ALA A 74 14.60 6.40 -8.84
CA ALA A 74 14.67 4.99 -9.23
C ALA A 74 13.59 4.58 -10.23
N SER A 75 12.45 5.26 -10.24
CA SER A 75 11.29 4.92 -11.09
C SER A 75 11.19 5.73 -12.39
N GLY A 76 12.14 6.61 -12.67
CA GLY A 76 12.08 7.49 -13.83
C GLY A 76 11.07 8.64 -13.69
N GLY A 77 10.86 9.14 -12.48
CA GLY A 77 10.03 10.33 -12.23
C GLY A 77 8.70 10.08 -11.54
N TRP A 78 8.35 8.83 -11.21
CA TRP A 78 7.10 8.54 -10.50
C TRP A 78 7.16 8.95 -9.03
N THR A 79 6.04 9.45 -8.50
CA THR A 79 5.90 9.79 -7.08
C THR A 79 5.31 8.61 -6.29
N LEU A 80 5.54 8.58 -4.98
CA LEU A 80 4.89 7.61 -4.09
C LEU A 80 3.36 7.75 -4.10
N HIS A 81 2.86 8.96 -4.35
CA HIS A 81 1.43 9.21 -4.48
C HIS A 81 0.85 8.55 -5.74
N GLN A 82 1.54 8.68 -6.88
CA GLN A 82 1.14 8.02 -8.13
C GLN A 82 1.18 6.49 -7.99
N LEU A 83 2.20 5.93 -7.32
CA LEU A 83 2.25 4.50 -7.03
C LEU A 83 1.03 4.04 -6.21
N ARG A 84 0.67 4.81 -5.18
CA ARG A 84 -0.53 4.54 -4.39
C ARG A 84 -1.80 4.61 -5.23
N HIS A 85 -1.91 5.62 -6.09
CA HIS A 85 -3.03 5.78 -7.03
C HIS A 85 -3.16 4.56 -7.94
N SER A 86 -2.08 4.18 -8.62
CA SER A 86 -2.05 3.03 -9.51
C SER A 86 -2.49 1.75 -8.80
N ALA A 87 -1.96 1.48 -7.61
CA ALA A 87 -2.32 0.30 -6.84
C ALA A 87 -3.82 0.24 -6.48
N LEU A 88 -4.43 1.38 -6.14
CA LEU A 88 -5.87 1.45 -5.83
C LEU A 88 -6.73 1.32 -7.08
N THR A 89 -6.33 1.93 -8.19
CA THR A 89 -7.01 1.79 -9.47
C THR A 89 -7.05 0.32 -9.91
N HIS A 90 -5.90 -0.37 -9.90
CA HIS A 90 -5.84 -1.78 -10.26
C HIS A 90 -6.70 -2.68 -9.36
N LEU A 91 -6.76 -2.40 -8.05
CA LEU A 91 -7.65 -3.13 -7.14
C LEU A 91 -9.13 -2.87 -7.45
N ALA A 92 -9.49 -1.63 -7.81
CA ALA A 92 -10.85 -1.29 -8.20
C ALA A 92 -11.24 -1.97 -9.52
N GLU A 93 -10.33 -2.03 -10.50
CA GLU A 93 -10.52 -2.74 -11.77
C GLU A 93 -10.70 -4.26 -11.59
N GLN A 94 -10.11 -4.82 -10.53
CA GLN A 94 -10.31 -6.22 -10.13
C GLN A 94 -11.61 -6.44 -9.34
N ASN A 95 -12.54 -5.50 -9.36
CA ASN A 95 -13.82 -5.55 -8.64
C ASN A 95 -13.71 -5.74 -7.12
N VAL A 96 -12.59 -5.32 -6.52
CA VAL A 96 -12.47 -5.31 -5.05
C VAL A 96 -13.48 -4.34 -4.47
N SER A 97 -14.28 -4.81 -3.51
CA SER A 97 -15.34 -3.99 -2.92
C SER A 97 -14.81 -2.71 -2.26
N LEU A 98 -15.62 -1.65 -2.30
CA LEU A 98 -15.24 -0.35 -1.75
C LEU A 98 -14.83 -0.39 -0.26
N PRO A 99 -15.50 -1.16 0.63
CA PRO A 99 -15.04 -1.32 2.01
C PRO A 99 -13.64 -1.95 2.11
N LEU A 100 -13.34 -2.96 1.28
CA LEU A 100 -12.02 -3.57 1.25
C LEU A 100 -10.95 -2.62 0.71
N LEU A 101 -11.28 -1.80 -0.30
CA LEU A 101 -10.39 -0.74 -0.78
C LEU A 101 -10.12 0.31 0.31
N MET A 102 -11.13 0.68 1.10
CA MET A 102 -10.96 1.58 2.25
C MET A 102 -10.02 0.98 3.29
N ALA A 103 -10.26 -0.24 3.70
CA ALA A 103 -9.42 -0.94 4.67
C ALA A 103 -7.97 -1.08 4.18
N LYS A 104 -7.77 -1.48 2.92
CA LYS A 104 -6.45 -1.64 2.30
C LYS A 104 -5.71 -0.31 2.16
N SER A 105 -6.41 0.73 1.74
CA SER A 105 -5.83 2.04 1.48
C SER A 105 -5.73 2.92 2.71
N ARG A 106 -6.45 2.57 3.77
CA ARG A 106 -6.53 3.36 5.01
C ARG A 106 -7.07 4.78 4.77
N HIS A 107 -7.98 4.92 3.82
CA HIS A 107 -8.70 6.18 3.63
C HIS A 107 -9.83 6.28 4.65
N ALA A 108 -9.85 7.38 5.39
CA ALA A 108 -10.92 7.69 6.35
C ALA A 108 -12.22 8.13 5.67
N SER A 109 -12.18 8.50 4.39
CA SER A 109 -13.32 9.05 3.66
C SER A 109 -13.61 8.29 2.38
N LEU A 110 -14.85 7.85 2.20
CA LEU A 110 -15.40 7.31 0.96
C LEU A 110 -15.22 8.25 -0.22
N ARG A 111 -15.38 9.55 -0.01
CA ARG A 111 -15.21 10.58 -1.04
C ARG A 111 -13.82 10.55 -1.67
N SER A 112 -12.80 10.25 -0.88
CA SER A 112 -11.43 10.12 -1.37
C SER A 112 -11.25 8.91 -2.29
N LEU A 113 -12.07 7.87 -2.09
CA LEU A 113 -12.01 6.63 -2.88
C LEU A 113 -12.93 6.62 -4.08
N GLN A 114 -13.99 7.44 -4.11
CA GLN A 114 -14.90 7.54 -5.26
C GLN A 114 -14.19 7.84 -6.57
N ARG A 115 -13.05 8.52 -6.49
CA ARG A 115 -12.17 8.80 -7.63
C ARG A 115 -11.62 7.51 -8.28
N TYR A 116 -11.45 6.43 -7.50
CA TYR A 116 -10.95 5.13 -7.97
C TYR A 116 -12.08 4.12 -8.25
N ALA A 117 -13.25 4.36 -7.70
CA ALA A 117 -14.39 3.45 -7.74
C ALA A 117 -15.45 3.85 -8.79
N ARG A 118 -15.04 4.48 -9.89
CA ARG A 118 -15.93 4.69 -11.04
C ARG A 118 -15.86 3.43 -11.91
N PRO A 119 -16.82 2.49 -11.80
CA PRO A 119 -16.82 1.33 -12.67
C PRO A 119 -17.00 1.82 -14.11
N GLY A 120 -16.15 1.34 -15.01
CA GLY A 120 -16.34 1.55 -16.44
C GLY A 120 -17.59 0.84 -16.93
N ALA A 121 -18.17 1.29 -18.06
CA ALA A 121 -19.37 0.70 -18.66
C ALA A 121 -19.24 -0.82 -18.85
N ALA A 122 -18.05 -1.33 -19.21
CA ALA A 122 -17.77 -2.74 -19.35
C ALA A 122 -17.91 -3.52 -18.04
N ALA A 123 -17.47 -2.96 -16.91
CA ALA A 123 -17.60 -3.60 -15.60
C ALA A 123 -19.07 -3.67 -15.15
N VAL A 124 -19.85 -2.60 -15.43
CA VAL A 124 -21.29 -2.60 -15.15
C VAL A 124 -22.02 -3.62 -16.01
N ALA A 125 -21.70 -3.70 -17.31
CA ALA A 125 -22.27 -4.70 -18.22
C ALA A 125 -21.94 -6.14 -17.79
N ALA A 126 -20.69 -6.40 -17.42
CA ALA A 126 -20.26 -7.72 -16.94
C ALA A 126 -20.99 -8.12 -15.64
N MET A 127 -21.14 -7.19 -14.69
CA MET A 127 -21.89 -7.43 -13.45
C MET A 127 -23.36 -7.69 -13.75
N THR A 128 -24.00 -6.92 -14.64
CA THR A 128 -25.39 -7.09 -15.02
C THR A 128 -25.60 -8.45 -15.68
N ALA A 129 -24.71 -8.86 -16.57
CA ALA A 129 -24.77 -10.17 -17.20
C ALA A 129 -24.54 -11.33 -16.21
N ALA A 130 -23.68 -11.15 -15.20
CA ALA A 130 -23.43 -12.15 -14.17
C ALA A 130 -24.60 -12.32 -13.17
N THR A 131 -25.40 -11.26 -12.99
CA THR A 131 -26.57 -11.26 -12.09
C THR A 131 -27.88 -11.55 -12.80
N ASP A 132 -27.87 -11.76 -14.12
CA ASP A 132 -29.07 -12.08 -14.90
C ASP A 132 -29.65 -13.46 -14.49
N PRO A 133 -30.87 -13.48 -13.89
CA PRO A 133 -31.49 -14.73 -13.46
C PRO A 133 -31.86 -15.66 -14.62
N THR A 134 -32.03 -15.12 -15.83
CA THR A 134 -32.36 -15.95 -17.03
C THR A 134 -31.16 -16.82 -17.40
N ARG A 135 -29.96 -16.26 -17.37
CA ARG A 135 -28.72 -16.98 -17.68
C ARG A 135 -28.41 -18.09 -16.65
N ARG A 136 -28.77 -17.92 -15.39
CA ARG A 136 -28.65 -18.96 -14.36
C ARG A 136 -29.54 -20.16 -14.66
N ARG A 137 -30.79 -19.93 -15.06
CA ARG A 137 -31.75 -21.00 -15.39
C ARG A 137 -31.32 -21.84 -16.60
N ASP A 138 -30.64 -21.24 -17.56
CA ASP A 138 -30.15 -21.95 -18.74
C ASP A 138 -28.93 -22.84 -18.41
N LEU A 139 -28.06 -22.42 -17.50
CA LEU A 139 -26.93 -23.24 -17.04
C LEU A 139 -27.42 -24.44 -16.19
N ASP A 140 -28.43 -24.25 -15.34
CA ASP A 140 -29.02 -25.34 -14.52
C ASP A 140 -29.79 -26.34 -15.37
N ARG A 141 -30.23 -26.01 -16.60
CA ARG A 141 -30.89 -26.93 -17.54
C ARG A 141 -29.90 -27.76 -18.38
N LEU A 142 -28.64 -27.35 -18.44
CA LEU A 142 -27.57 -27.99 -19.21
C LEU A 142 -26.65 -28.87 -18.35
N ALA A 143 -26.85 -28.88 -17.02
CA ALA A 143 -26.12 -29.71 -16.04
C ALA A 143 -26.96 -30.91 -15.65
#